data_cd6b7b24fa6b3db3f722a5f0c957249b
#
_entry.id   cd6b7b24fa6b3db3f722a5f0c957249b
#
_cell.length_a   1.000
_cell.length_b   1.000
_cell.length_c   1.000
_cell.angle_alpha   90.00
_cell.angle_beta   90.00
_cell.angle_gamma   90.00
#
_symmetry.space_group_name_H-M   'P 1'
#
loop_
_entity.id
_entity.type
_entity.pdbx_description
1 polymer ?
#
loop_
_entity_poly.entity_id
_entity_poly.type
_entity_poly.pdbx_seq_one_letter_code
_entity_poly.pdbx_strand_id
1 'polypeptide(L)'
;MSQQILQVDQAMLETTLDRMVRKSVEETLNAMLDAEADEITGAARYERSGERKAYRAGHYERDLTVKAGKMSLRVPKLKGAVFESAVIERYRRREESVEEALIDMYLAGVSTRQVDDVSQLLWGDRMPSQTLSDKLKKVYADIDEWRGRPLEQDYPYLFMDGVWHKRCWGGSVENVSILVAVGVGMDGRREVLSVAEGMKEDSESWREFIKGMLARGLKGVRLVTGDRCAGLV
;
A
#
# COMPACT_ATOMS: atom_id res chain seq x y z
N MET A 1 57.68 -0.49 -7.24
CA MET A 1 56.53 -0.61 -8.18
C MET A 1 55.31 -0.18 -7.42
N SER A 2 54.82 1.05 -7.70
CA SER A 2 53.56 1.52 -7.09
C SER A 2 52.39 0.72 -7.66
N GLN A 3 51.66 -0.01 -6.82
CA GLN A 3 50.36 -0.53 -7.16
C GLN A 3 49.43 0.66 -7.39
N GLN A 4 49.00 0.84 -8.63
CA GLN A 4 47.89 1.73 -8.93
C GLN A 4 46.62 1.13 -8.27
N ILE A 5 46.23 1.70 -7.13
CA ILE A 5 44.92 1.44 -6.53
C ILE A 5 43.92 2.08 -7.49
N LEU A 6 43.11 1.27 -8.16
CA LEU A 6 41.97 1.74 -8.94
C LEU A 6 41.06 2.52 -7.99
N GLN A 7 41.08 3.85 -8.09
CA GLN A 7 40.02 4.67 -7.45
C GLN A 7 38.75 4.47 -8.24
N VAL A 8 37.88 3.60 -7.74
CA VAL A 8 36.52 3.45 -8.29
C VAL A 8 35.69 4.60 -7.72
N ASP A 9 35.19 5.47 -8.59
CA ASP A 9 34.20 6.47 -8.21
C ASP A 9 32.87 5.73 -7.89
N GLN A 10 32.58 5.62 -6.60
CA GLN A 10 31.44 4.86 -6.09
C GLN A 10 30.11 5.41 -6.62
N ALA A 11 29.95 6.73 -6.72
CA ALA A 11 28.75 7.37 -7.26
C ALA A 11 28.55 7.04 -8.75
N MET A 12 29.63 7.00 -9.52
CA MET A 12 29.59 6.62 -10.93
C MET A 12 29.25 5.13 -11.10
N LEU A 13 29.78 4.27 -10.22
CA LEU A 13 29.49 2.85 -10.23
C LEU A 13 28.01 2.58 -9.89
N GLU A 14 27.49 3.18 -8.82
CA GLU A 14 26.08 3.07 -8.42
C GLU A 14 25.14 3.54 -9.54
N THR A 15 25.38 4.70 -10.12
CA THR A 15 24.57 5.23 -11.25
C THR A 15 24.63 4.30 -12.47
N THR A 16 25.76 3.66 -12.71
CA THR A 16 25.92 2.74 -13.84
C THR A 16 25.18 1.43 -13.58
N LEU A 17 25.29 0.88 -12.37
CA LEU A 17 24.58 -0.34 -11.96
C LEU A 17 23.07 -0.14 -12.03
N ASP A 18 22.55 0.96 -11.47
CA ASP A 18 21.12 1.28 -11.53
C ASP A 18 20.61 1.37 -12.97
N ARG A 19 21.38 1.97 -13.86
CA ARG A 19 21.06 2.04 -15.28
C ARG A 19 21.03 0.67 -15.94
N MET A 20 22.02 -0.18 -15.65
CA MET A 20 22.11 -1.54 -16.19
C MET A 20 20.95 -2.40 -15.70
N VAL A 21 20.64 -2.37 -14.41
CA VAL A 21 19.50 -3.11 -13.84
C VAL A 21 18.19 -2.66 -14.47
N ARG A 22 17.96 -1.36 -14.53
CA ARG A 22 16.75 -0.78 -15.11
C ARG A 22 16.58 -1.17 -16.58
N LYS A 23 17.64 -1.08 -17.37
CA LYS A 23 17.65 -1.47 -18.78
C LYS A 23 17.40 -2.97 -18.95
N SER A 24 18.02 -3.82 -18.14
CA SER A 24 17.81 -5.27 -18.21
C SER A 24 16.36 -5.65 -17.89
N VAL A 25 15.75 -5.03 -16.87
CA VAL A 25 14.34 -5.26 -16.51
C VAL A 25 13.42 -4.78 -17.65
N GLU A 26 13.67 -3.58 -18.21
CA GLU A 26 12.89 -3.03 -19.33
C GLU A 26 12.96 -3.93 -20.57
N GLU A 27 14.14 -4.40 -20.94
CA GLU A 27 14.34 -5.32 -22.08
C GLU A 27 13.61 -6.64 -21.85
N THR A 28 13.68 -7.19 -20.63
CA THR A 28 13.00 -8.44 -20.27
C THR A 28 11.48 -8.29 -20.37
N LEU A 29 10.91 -7.23 -19.79
CA LEU A 29 9.47 -6.97 -19.84
C LEU A 29 9.00 -6.76 -21.31
N ASN A 30 9.75 -6.00 -22.11
CA ASN A 30 9.42 -5.81 -23.51
C ASN A 30 9.47 -7.12 -24.30
N ALA A 31 10.44 -8.00 -24.01
CA ALA A 31 10.52 -9.33 -24.64
C ALA A 31 9.33 -10.22 -24.26
N MET A 32 8.90 -10.18 -23.00
CA MET A 32 7.71 -10.92 -22.54
C MET A 32 6.43 -10.42 -23.23
N LEU A 33 6.25 -9.10 -23.35
CA LEU A 33 5.11 -8.50 -24.07
C LEU A 33 5.10 -8.87 -25.55
N ASP A 34 6.27 -8.93 -26.18
CA ASP A 34 6.38 -9.37 -27.58
C ASP A 34 6.07 -10.86 -27.73
N ALA A 35 6.49 -11.73 -26.79
CA ALA A 35 6.16 -13.15 -26.78
C ALA A 35 4.64 -13.37 -26.60
N GLU A 36 3.99 -12.68 -25.66
CA GLU A 36 2.52 -12.72 -25.52
C GLU A 36 1.80 -12.30 -26.83
N ALA A 37 2.34 -11.29 -27.53
CA ALA A 37 1.75 -10.88 -28.80
C ALA A 37 1.95 -11.93 -29.91
N ASP A 38 3.05 -12.71 -29.90
CA ASP A 38 3.24 -13.84 -30.83
C ASP A 38 2.22 -14.95 -30.53
N GLU A 39 1.95 -15.28 -29.29
CA GLU A 39 0.93 -16.26 -28.89
C GLU A 39 -0.48 -15.82 -29.31
N ILE A 40 -0.87 -14.57 -29.03
CA ILE A 40 -2.19 -14.04 -29.39
C ILE A 40 -2.38 -14.00 -30.90
N THR A 41 -1.33 -13.64 -31.66
CA THR A 41 -1.40 -13.56 -33.14
C THR A 41 -1.27 -14.92 -33.81
N GLY A 42 -0.76 -15.94 -33.12
CA GLY A 42 -0.49 -17.26 -33.66
C GLY A 42 0.66 -17.27 -34.70
N ALA A 43 1.55 -16.26 -34.66
CA ALA A 43 2.70 -16.17 -35.56
C ALA A 43 3.77 -15.23 -34.98
N ALA A 44 5.04 -15.58 -35.15
CA ALA A 44 6.17 -14.73 -34.81
C ALA A 44 6.22 -13.45 -35.65
N ARG A 45 7.04 -12.50 -35.21
CA ARG A 45 7.24 -11.23 -35.91
C ARG A 45 7.82 -11.50 -37.34
N TYR A 46 7.17 -10.95 -38.35
CA TYR A 46 7.48 -11.14 -39.80
C TYR A 46 7.24 -12.54 -40.35
N GLU A 47 6.77 -13.50 -39.57
CA GLU A 47 6.39 -14.83 -40.05
C GLU A 47 5.15 -14.75 -40.94
N ARG A 48 5.14 -15.52 -42.07
CA ARG A 48 3.97 -15.69 -42.94
C ARG A 48 3.33 -17.04 -42.63
N SER A 49 2.33 -17.02 -41.74
CA SER A 49 1.55 -18.21 -41.40
C SER A 49 0.12 -18.09 -41.90
N GLY A 50 -0.44 -19.19 -42.43
CA GLY A 50 -1.86 -19.27 -42.77
C GLY A 50 -2.80 -19.38 -41.58
N GLU A 51 -2.28 -19.68 -40.42
CA GLU A 51 -3.05 -19.83 -39.16
C GLU A 51 -3.09 -18.55 -38.32
N ARG A 52 -2.57 -17.47 -38.86
CA ARG A 52 -2.49 -16.17 -38.14
C ARG A 52 -3.88 -15.65 -37.77
N LYS A 53 -4.10 -15.43 -36.49
CA LYS A 53 -5.38 -14.96 -35.93
C LYS A 53 -5.51 -13.43 -35.89
N ALA A 54 -4.40 -12.72 -35.84
CA ALA A 54 -4.37 -11.25 -35.76
C ALA A 54 -3.05 -10.71 -36.32
N TYR A 55 -2.97 -9.40 -36.52
CA TYR A 55 -1.81 -8.72 -37.07
C TYR A 55 -1.22 -7.71 -36.10
N ARG A 56 0.12 -7.62 -36.04
CA ARG A 56 0.80 -6.55 -35.28
C ARG A 56 0.62 -5.22 -36.01
N ALA A 57 0.20 -4.18 -35.28
CA ALA A 57 -0.07 -2.84 -35.77
C ALA A 57 0.86 -1.79 -35.11
N GLY A 58 2.09 -2.17 -34.79
CA GLY A 58 3.06 -1.35 -34.09
C GLY A 58 2.98 -1.48 -32.57
N HIS A 59 3.48 -0.47 -31.85
CA HIS A 59 3.54 -0.41 -30.41
C HIS A 59 3.06 0.97 -29.94
N TYR A 60 2.73 1.08 -28.66
CA TYR A 60 2.64 2.37 -27.96
C TYR A 60 3.51 2.32 -26.71
N GLU A 61 3.99 3.48 -26.30
CA GLU A 61 4.78 3.60 -25.08
C GLU A 61 3.85 3.74 -23.88
N ARG A 62 4.22 3.07 -22.80
CA ARG A 62 3.53 3.09 -21.52
C ARG A 62 4.55 3.10 -20.39
N ASP A 63 4.46 4.08 -19.52
CA ASP A 63 5.28 4.14 -18.33
C ASP A 63 4.79 3.14 -17.28
N LEU A 64 5.75 2.44 -16.66
CA LEU A 64 5.55 1.56 -15.51
C LEU A 64 6.65 1.84 -14.49
N THR A 65 6.26 2.04 -13.24
CA THR A 65 7.19 2.16 -12.11
C THR A 65 7.27 0.83 -11.40
N VAL A 66 8.46 0.24 -11.37
CA VAL A 66 8.78 -1.00 -10.65
C VAL A 66 9.84 -0.72 -9.59
N LYS A 67 10.23 -1.74 -8.81
CA LYS A 67 11.29 -1.60 -7.78
C LYS A 67 12.59 -1.01 -8.33
N ALA A 68 12.95 -1.32 -9.58
CA ALA A 68 14.14 -0.80 -10.25
C ALA A 68 14.02 0.65 -10.75
N GLY A 69 12.86 1.30 -10.56
CA GLY A 69 12.57 2.66 -10.99
C GLY A 69 11.54 2.74 -12.11
N LYS A 70 11.34 3.96 -12.62
CA LYS A 70 10.42 4.22 -13.73
C LYS A 70 11.05 3.80 -15.06
N MET A 71 10.31 3.09 -15.89
CA MET A 71 10.70 2.66 -17.23
C MET A 71 9.56 2.83 -18.24
N SER A 72 9.91 2.89 -19.53
CA SER A 72 8.93 3.02 -20.62
C SER A 72 8.83 1.72 -21.40
N LEU A 73 7.68 1.08 -21.35
CA LEU A 73 7.41 -0.19 -21.98
C LEU A 73 6.78 -0.01 -23.36
N ARG A 74 7.16 -0.85 -24.31
CA ARG A 74 6.67 -0.86 -25.68
C ARG A 74 5.55 -1.90 -25.82
N VAL A 75 4.32 -1.50 -25.51
CA VAL A 75 3.17 -2.39 -25.52
C VAL A 75 2.69 -2.64 -26.96
N PRO A 76 2.58 -3.91 -27.42
CA PRO A 76 2.13 -4.23 -28.77
C PRO A 76 0.70 -3.76 -29.05
N LYS A 77 0.47 -3.22 -30.24
CA LYS A 77 -0.86 -2.99 -30.80
C LYS A 77 -1.21 -4.12 -31.75
N LEU A 78 -2.38 -4.70 -31.60
CA LEU A 78 -2.89 -5.75 -32.49
C LEU A 78 -4.10 -5.25 -33.28
N LYS A 79 -4.23 -5.75 -34.52
CA LYS A 79 -5.41 -5.59 -35.35
C LYS A 79 -6.07 -6.95 -35.53
N GLY A 80 -7.35 -7.04 -35.21
CA GLY A 80 -8.12 -8.29 -35.24
C GLY A 80 -8.18 -9.04 -33.88
N ALA A 81 -7.43 -8.59 -32.87
CA ALA A 81 -7.51 -9.09 -31.50
C ALA A 81 -7.24 -7.97 -30.49
N VAL A 82 -7.70 -8.14 -29.27
CA VAL A 82 -7.35 -7.26 -28.14
C VAL A 82 -6.07 -7.79 -27.51
N PHE A 83 -5.10 -6.90 -27.27
CA PHE A 83 -3.90 -7.25 -26.51
C PHE A 83 -4.19 -7.09 -25.01
N GLU A 84 -4.28 -8.18 -24.29
CA GLU A 84 -4.33 -8.23 -22.84
C GLU A 84 -3.13 -9.02 -22.34
N SER A 85 -2.30 -8.38 -21.54
CA SER A 85 -1.07 -8.96 -21.03
C SER A 85 -1.30 -9.56 -19.65
N ALA A 86 -0.76 -10.77 -19.42
CA ALA A 86 -0.66 -11.36 -18.10
C ALA A 86 0.50 -10.78 -17.28
N VAL A 87 1.48 -10.18 -17.95
CA VAL A 87 2.67 -9.57 -17.31
C VAL A 87 2.35 -8.20 -16.73
N ILE A 88 1.51 -7.43 -17.42
CA ILE A 88 1.17 -6.05 -17.03
C ILE A 88 -0.34 -5.89 -17.02
N GLU A 89 -0.89 -5.72 -15.83
CA GLU A 89 -2.31 -5.43 -15.66
C GLU A 89 -2.71 -4.13 -16.39
N ARG A 90 -3.86 -4.17 -17.03
CA ARG A 90 -4.39 -3.03 -17.80
C ARG A 90 -4.57 -1.81 -16.90
N TYR A 91 -4.09 -0.65 -17.35
CA TYR A 91 -4.12 0.64 -16.64
C TYR A 91 -3.24 0.74 -15.39
N ARG A 92 -2.53 -0.30 -14.97
CA ARG A 92 -1.59 -0.24 -13.84
C ARG A 92 -0.37 0.59 -14.24
N ARG A 93 -0.03 1.59 -13.45
CA ARG A 93 1.13 2.48 -13.66
C ARG A 93 2.30 2.15 -12.75
N ARG A 94 2.07 1.37 -11.70
CA ARG A 94 3.07 0.98 -10.71
C ARG A 94 2.93 -0.50 -10.39
N GLU A 95 4.05 -1.11 -10.07
CA GLU A 95 4.09 -2.45 -9.48
C GLU A 95 3.41 -2.42 -8.09
N GLU A 96 2.77 -3.51 -7.70
CA GLU A 96 2.01 -3.61 -6.44
C GLU A 96 2.89 -3.31 -5.23
N SER A 97 4.07 -3.89 -5.17
CA SER A 97 5.03 -3.67 -4.09
C SER A 97 5.49 -2.21 -3.93
N VAL A 98 5.52 -1.43 -5.02
CA VAL A 98 5.79 0.02 -4.98
C VAL A 98 4.60 0.76 -4.40
N GLU A 99 3.37 0.38 -4.79
CA GLU A 99 2.16 0.98 -4.25
C GLU A 99 1.97 0.69 -2.76
N GLU A 100 2.21 -0.56 -2.35
CA GLU A 100 2.20 -0.98 -0.95
C GLU A 100 3.21 -0.19 -0.11
N ALA A 101 4.46 -0.08 -0.58
CA ALA A 101 5.49 0.69 0.12
C ALA A 101 5.09 2.17 0.32
N LEU A 102 4.44 2.80 -0.66
CA LEU A 102 3.96 4.18 -0.56
C LEU A 102 2.80 4.32 0.44
N ILE A 103 1.91 3.33 0.49
CA ILE A 103 0.81 3.26 1.47
C ILE A 103 1.39 3.07 2.87
N ASP A 104 2.32 2.13 3.04
CA ASP A 104 2.97 1.85 4.33
C ASP A 104 3.73 3.06 4.87
N MET A 105 4.42 3.82 4.03
CA MET A 105 5.04 5.09 4.44
C MET A 105 4.01 6.06 5.03
N TYR A 106 2.86 6.20 4.39
CA TYR A 106 1.80 7.07 4.90
C TYR A 106 1.22 6.55 6.23
N LEU A 107 0.97 5.25 6.34
CA LEU A 107 0.49 4.64 7.58
C LEU A 107 1.51 4.74 8.71
N ALA A 108 2.79 4.76 8.39
CA ALA A 108 3.87 5.04 9.34
C ALA A 108 3.98 6.53 9.76
N GLY A 109 3.11 7.40 9.25
CA GLY A 109 3.03 8.82 9.62
C GLY A 109 3.76 9.79 8.68
N VAL A 110 4.26 9.32 7.53
CA VAL A 110 4.86 10.19 6.52
C VAL A 110 3.76 10.99 5.81
N SER A 111 3.92 12.30 5.72
CA SER A 111 2.92 13.15 5.06
C SER A 111 2.81 12.84 3.56
N THR A 112 1.63 13.06 2.97
CA THR A 112 1.40 12.81 1.53
C THR A 112 2.37 13.55 0.61
N ARG A 113 2.86 14.74 1.02
CA ARG A 113 3.88 15.49 0.27
C ARG A 113 5.24 14.80 0.35
N GLN A 114 5.64 14.35 1.55
CA GLN A 114 6.90 13.62 1.73
C GLN A 114 6.87 12.27 1.01
N VAL A 115 5.71 11.58 0.96
CA VAL A 115 5.56 10.35 0.16
C VAL A 115 5.81 10.63 -1.32
N ASP A 116 5.29 11.75 -1.86
CA ASP A 116 5.57 12.17 -3.25
C ASP A 116 7.06 12.43 -3.48
N ASP A 117 7.72 13.16 -2.58
CA ASP A 117 9.15 13.47 -2.66
C ASP A 117 10.01 12.20 -2.59
N VAL A 118 9.69 11.27 -1.68
CA VAL A 118 10.37 9.98 -1.56
C VAL A 118 10.13 9.11 -2.80
N SER A 119 8.92 9.08 -3.34
CA SER A 119 8.61 8.38 -4.59
C SER A 119 9.43 8.90 -5.76
N GLN A 120 9.55 10.22 -5.89
CA GLN A 120 10.40 10.84 -6.90
C GLN A 120 11.88 10.50 -6.72
N LEU A 121 12.37 10.47 -5.48
CA LEU A 121 13.76 10.17 -5.17
C LEU A 121 14.11 8.70 -5.46
N LEU A 122 13.28 7.75 -5.02
CA LEU A 122 13.58 6.32 -5.11
C LEU A 122 13.31 5.72 -6.49
N TRP A 123 12.21 6.13 -7.12
CA TRP A 123 11.75 5.49 -8.37
C TRP A 123 11.73 6.43 -9.57
N GLY A 124 11.98 7.73 -9.39
CA GLY A 124 11.89 8.71 -10.47
C GLY A 124 10.45 8.98 -10.94
N ASP A 125 9.45 8.63 -10.12
CA ASP A 125 8.03 8.82 -10.41
C ASP A 125 7.33 9.49 -9.23
N ARG A 126 6.41 10.40 -9.51
CA ARG A 126 5.63 11.10 -8.49
C ARG A 126 4.36 10.36 -8.13
N MET A 127 4.03 10.34 -6.84
CA MET A 127 2.72 9.91 -6.33
C MET A 127 1.90 11.12 -5.90
N PRO A 128 1.05 11.69 -6.77
CA PRO A 128 0.21 12.82 -6.38
C PRO A 128 -0.63 12.50 -5.15
N SER A 129 -0.75 13.46 -4.22
CA SER A 129 -1.49 13.27 -2.96
C SER A 129 -2.93 12.78 -3.18
N GLN A 130 -3.59 13.22 -4.27
CA GLN A 130 -4.92 12.74 -4.61
C GLN A 130 -4.93 11.25 -4.96
N THR A 131 -3.95 10.78 -5.72
CA THR A 131 -3.82 9.36 -6.08
C THR A 131 -3.59 8.49 -4.84
N LEU A 132 -2.71 8.95 -3.94
CA LEU A 132 -2.48 8.27 -2.65
C LEU A 132 -3.77 8.24 -1.82
N SER A 133 -4.48 9.36 -1.70
CA SER A 133 -5.75 9.44 -0.97
C SER A 133 -6.81 8.48 -1.53
N ASP A 134 -6.89 8.34 -2.86
CA ASP A 134 -7.84 7.40 -3.48
C ASP A 134 -7.49 5.93 -3.19
N LYS A 135 -6.20 5.60 -3.13
CA LYS A 135 -5.75 4.24 -2.73
C LYS A 135 -5.99 3.95 -1.25
N LEU A 136 -5.81 4.94 -0.39
CA LEU A 136 -6.09 4.82 1.05
C LEU A 136 -7.57 4.56 1.37
N LYS A 137 -8.50 4.90 0.48
CA LYS A 137 -9.93 4.58 0.67
C LYS A 137 -10.16 3.07 0.82
N LYS A 138 -9.41 2.24 0.08
CA LYS A 138 -9.47 0.78 0.25
C LYS A 138 -8.94 0.35 1.61
N VAL A 139 -7.80 0.90 2.02
CA VAL A 139 -7.21 0.62 3.34
C VAL A 139 -8.14 1.02 4.47
N TYR A 140 -8.84 2.16 4.34
CA TYR A 140 -9.83 2.58 5.33
C TYR A 140 -11.03 1.63 5.40
N ALA A 141 -11.47 1.08 4.27
CA ALA A 141 -12.52 0.07 4.26
C ALA A 141 -12.08 -1.21 5.00
N ASP A 142 -10.85 -1.68 4.78
CA ASP A 142 -10.28 -2.83 5.47
C ASP A 142 -10.15 -2.56 6.99
N ILE A 143 -9.77 -1.33 7.39
CA ILE A 143 -9.74 -0.90 8.80
C ILE A 143 -11.15 -0.89 9.40
N ASP A 144 -12.15 -0.40 8.68
CA ASP A 144 -13.53 -0.38 9.18
C ASP A 144 -14.12 -1.79 9.31
N GLU A 145 -13.80 -2.70 8.40
CA GLU A 145 -14.14 -4.12 8.52
C GLU A 145 -13.47 -4.73 9.76
N TRP A 146 -12.17 -4.50 9.95
CA TRP A 146 -11.44 -4.93 11.14
C TRP A 146 -12.06 -4.37 12.43
N ARG A 147 -12.45 -3.09 12.45
CA ARG A 147 -13.11 -2.46 13.61
C ARG A 147 -14.46 -3.10 13.92
N GLY A 148 -15.19 -3.54 12.90
CA GLY A 148 -16.50 -4.19 13.01
C GLY A 148 -16.45 -5.70 13.29
N ARG A 149 -15.27 -6.33 13.27
CA ARG A 149 -15.14 -7.78 13.39
C ARG A 149 -15.73 -8.33 14.69
N PRO A 150 -16.30 -9.55 14.70
CA PRO A 150 -16.78 -10.19 15.92
C PRO A 150 -15.62 -10.52 16.87
N LEU A 151 -15.87 -10.48 18.18
CA LEU A 151 -14.95 -10.86 19.25
C LEU A 151 -15.34 -12.26 19.72
N GLU A 152 -14.65 -13.28 19.22
CA GLU A 152 -15.09 -14.68 19.36
C GLU A 152 -14.65 -15.33 20.68
N GLN A 153 -13.53 -14.89 21.27
CA GLN A 153 -12.96 -15.49 22.47
C GLN A 153 -13.28 -14.70 23.75
N ASP A 154 -13.02 -15.30 24.91
CA ASP A 154 -13.11 -14.63 26.19
C ASP A 154 -11.85 -13.78 26.45
N TYR A 155 -12.06 -12.59 27.00
CA TYR A 155 -10.99 -11.66 27.35
C TYR A 155 -11.04 -11.32 28.86
N PRO A 156 -10.42 -12.14 29.72
CA PRO A 156 -10.47 -11.93 31.17
C PRO A 156 -9.85 -10.61 31.63
N TYR A 157 -8.91 -10.05 30.91
CA TYR A 157 -8.26 -8.79 31.24
C TYR A 157 -8.45 -7.80 30.10
N LEU A 158 -8.88 -6.60 30.44
CA LEU A 158 -9.11 -5.52 29.47
C LEU A 158 -8.33 -4.28 29.92
N PHE A 159 -7.49 -3.76 29.03
CA PHE A 159 -6.78 -2.48 29.21
C PHE A 159 -7.46 -1.43 28.34
N MET A 160 -7.81 -0.31 28.95
CA MET A 160 -8.51 0.79 28.27
C MET A 160 -7.77 2.09 28.53
N ASP A 161 -7.55 2.87 27.46
CA ASP A 161 -6.81 4.12 27.51
C ASP A 161 -7.36 5.12 26.49
N GLY A 162 -7.24 6.41 26.78
CA GLY A 162 -7.58 7.51 25.90
C GLY A 162 -6.33 8.27 25.49
N VAL A 163 -6.06 8.33 24.18
CA VAL A 163 -4.89 9.04 23.62
C VAL A 163 -5.34 10.33 22.96
N TRP A 164 -4.84 11.46 23.44
CA TRP A 164 -5.19 12.77 22.91
C TRP A 164 -4.41 13.10 21.63
N HIS A 165 -5.14 13.49 20.59
CA HIS A 165 -4.59 13.96 19.33
C HIS A 165 -5.15 15.34 18.96
N LYS A 166 -4.38 16.10 18.18
CA LYS A 166 -4.83 17.34 17.57
C LYS A 166 -5.33 17.04 16.16
N ARG A 167 -6.58 17.39 15.88
CA ARG A 167 -7.19 17.30 14.55
C ARG A 167 -7.45 18.70 14.01
N CYS A 168 -7.08 18.94 12.75
CA CYS A 168 -7.47 20.13 12.03
C CYS A 168 -8.75 19.85 11.24
N TRP A 169 -9.83 20.55 11.56
CA TRP A 169 -11.12 20.42 10.90
C TRP A 169 -11.72 21.80 10.65
N GLY A 170 -12.17 22.06 9.41
CA GLY A 170 -12.81 23.35 9.07
C GLY A 170 -11.96 24.59 9.34
N GLY A 171 -10.61 24.47 9.38
CA GLY A 171 -9.68 25.56 9.67
C GLY A 171 -9.42 25.79 11.18
N SER A 172 -10.06 25.06 12.09
CA SER A 172 -9.77 25.05 13.51
C SER A 172 -8.97 23.80 13.92
N VAL A 173 -8.18 23.92 15.00
CA VAL A 173 -7.47 22.79 15.60
C VAL A 173 -8.21 22.38 16.86
N GLU A 174 -8.72 21.16 16.87
CA GLU A 174 -9.46 20.57 17.98
C GLU A 174 -8.68 19.43 18.60
N ASN A 175 -8.80 19.25 19.92
CA ASN A 175 -8.29 18.07 20.60
C ASN A 175 -9.35 16.97 20.51
N VAL A 176 -8.95 15.80 20.04
CA VAL A 176 -9.79 14.59 19.95
C VAL A 176 -9.14 13.49 20.77
N SER A 177 -9.91 12.76 21.54
CA SER A 177 -9.43 11.56 22.22
C SER A 177 -9.66 10.34 21.31
N ILE A 178 -8.65 9.49 21.21
CA ILE A 178 -8.76 8.17 20.58
C ILE A 178 -8.84 7.15 21.70
N LEU A 179 -10.01 6.54 21.86
CA LEU A 179 -10.23 5.50 22.84
C LEU A 179 -9.72 4.17 22.31
N VAL A 180 -8.91 3.47 23.09
CA VAL A 180 -8.29 2.19 22.71
C VAL A 180 -8.62 1.15 23.78
N ALA A 181 -8.98 -0.05 23.34
CA ALA A 181 -9.14 -1.22 24.20
C ALA A 181 -8.26 -2.36 23.74
N VAL A 182 -7.46 -2.90 24.65
CA VAL A 182 -6.59 -4.06 24.45
C VAL A 182 -7.04 -5.17 25.39
N GLY A 183 -7.49 -6.31 24.82
CA GLY A 183 -7.84 -7.49 25.58
C GLY A 183 -6.68 -8.48 25.69
N VAL A 184 -6.67 -9.26 26.75
CA VAL A 184 -5.81 -10.44 26.89
C VAL A 184 -6.70 -11.66 26.78
N GLY A 185 -6.48 -12.50 25.76
CA GLY A 185 -7.21 -13.71 25.55
C GLY A 185 -6.86 -14.81 26.55
N MET A 186 -7.58 -15.91 26.50
CA MET A 186 -7.31 -17.10 27.35
C MET A 186 -5.95 -17.74 27.05
N ASP A 187 -5.38 -17.49 25.86
CA ASP A 187 -4.05 -17.89 25.45
C ASP A 187 -2.92 -16.99 25.98
N GLY A 188 -3.26 -15.93 26.71
CA GLY A 188 -2.34 -14.94 27.26
C GLY A 188 -1.85 -13.89 26.25
N ARG A 189 -2.32 -13.95 25.00
CA ARG A 189 -1.94 -12.94 23.98
C ARG A 189 -2.75 -11.69 24.11
N ARG A 190 -2.10 -10.55 23.80
CA ARG A 190 -2.75 -9.26 23.72
C ARG A 190 -3.29 -9.01 22.32
N GLU A 191 -4.49 -8.49 22.26
CA GLU A 191 -5.16 -8.12 21.00
C GLU A 191 -5.81 -6.75 21.16
N VAL A 192 -5.68 -5.89 20.15
CA VAL A 192 -6.43 -4.64 20.10
C VAL A 192 -7.88 -4.97 19.70
N LEU A 193 -8.80 -4.75 20.63
CA LEU A 193 -10.22 -5.09 20.44
C LEU A 193 -11.01 -3.99 19.77
N SER A 194 -10.69 -2.75 20.10
CA SER A 194 -11.40 -1.59 19.59
C SER A 194 -10.53 -0.34 19.59
N VAL A 195 -10.73 0.48 18.58
CA VAL A 195 -10.21 1.84 18.48
C VAL A 195 -11.36 2.71 17.97
N ALA A 196 -11.69 3.78 18.71
CA ALA A 196 -12.74 4.72 18.31
C ALA A 196 -12.37 6.15 18.64
N GLU A 197 -12.90 7.09 17.87
CA GLU A 197 -12.82 8.50 18.19
C GLU A 197 -13.83 8.82 19.29
N GLY A 198 -13.36 9.41 20.39
CA GLY A 198 -14.19 10.03 21.40
C GLY A 198 -14.09 11.55 21.29
N MET A 199 -15.18 12.26 21.33
CA MET A 199 -15.13 13.73 21.32
C MET A 199 -14.43 14.27 22.56
N LYS A 200 -14.60 13.57 23.69
CA LYS A 200 -13.93 13.78 24.98
C LYS A 200 -13.81 12.43 25.68
N GLU A 201 -12.95 12.35 26.71
CA GLU A 201 -12.91 11.21 27.64
C GLU A 201 -14.03 11.34 28.69
N ASP A 202 -15.28 11.52 28.23
CA ASP A 202 -16.44 11.59 29.08
C ASP A 202 -17.13 10.22 29.23
N SER A 203 -18.02 10.11 30.20
CA SER A 203 -18.74 8.87 30.50
C SER A 203 -19.60 8.39 29.33
N GLU A 204 -20.07 9.29 28.45
CA GLU A 204 -20.87 8.93 27.28
C GLU A 204 -20.01 8.27 26.21
N SER A 205 -18.86 8.85 25.87
CA SER A 205 -17.92 8.29 24.91
C SER A 205 -17.44 6.89 25.34
N TRP A 206 -17.09 6.71 26.61
CA TRP A 206 -16.71 5.40 27.15
C TRP A 206 -17.85 4.40 27.12
N ARG A 207 -19.07 4.82 27.44
CA ARG A 207 -20.27 3.97 27.39
C ARG A 207 -20.54 3.45 25.99
N GLU A 208 -20.53 4.32 25.00
CA GLU A 208 -20.75 3.92 23.60
C GLU A 208 -19.62 3.04 23.09
N PHE A 209 -18.37 3.31 23.47
CA PHE A 209 -17.23 2.49 23.15
C PHE A 209 -17.34 1.05 23.67
N ILE A 210 -17.72 0.93 24.96
CA ILE A 210 -17.93 -0.39 25.59
C ILE A 210 -19.15 -1.11 24.97
N LYS A 211 -20.27 -0.42 24.73
CA LYS A 211 -21.43 -0.99 24.05
C LYS A 211 -21.07 -1.53 22.66
N GLY A 212 -20.24 -0.82 21.92
CA GLY A 212 -19.76 -1.27 20.61
C GLY A 212 -19.00 -2.59 20.70
N MET A 213 -18.15 -2.77 21.70
CA MET A 213 -17.44 -4.04 21.92
C MET A 213 -18.39 -5.16 22.39
N LEU A 214 -19.34 -4.85 23.27
CA LEU A 214 -20.34 -5.83 23.72
C LEU A 214 -21.22 -6.30 22.55
N ALA A 215 -21.62 -5.41 21.67
CA ALA A 215 -22.40 -5.74 20.48
C ALA A 215 -21.64 -6.67 19.50
N ARG A 216 -20.31 -6.61 19.50
CA ARG A 216 -19.43 -7.49 18.72
C ARG A 216 -19.05 -8.79 19.43
N GLY A 217 -19.57 -9.02 20.66
CA GLY A 217 -19.38 -10.27 21.39
C GLY A 217 -18.32 -10.24 22.49
N LEU A 218 -17.90 -9.07 22.97
CA LEU A 218 -17.00 -8.98 24.13
C LEU A 218 -17.60 -9.70 25.34
N LYS A 219 -16.87 -10.68 25.87
CA LYS A 219 -17.31 -11.52 27.00
C LYS A 219 -16.15 -11.97 27.86
N GLY A 220 -16.47 -12.52 29.05
CA GLY A 220 -15.49 -13.12 29.96
C GLY A 220 -14.64 -12.10 30.74
N VAL A 221 -14.92 -10.79 30.66
CA VAL A 221 -14.14 -9.75 31.32
C VAL A 221 -14.24 -9.87 32.84
N ARG A 222 -13.10 -9.98 33.52
CA ARG A 222 -12.97 -10.09 34.99
C ARG A 222 -12.29 -8.87 35.61
N LEU A 223 -11.38 -8.26 34.85
CA LEU A 223 -10.64 -7.07 35.32
C LEU A 223 -10.50 -6.08 34.17
N VAL A 224 -10.85 -4.84 34.42
CA VAL A 224 -10.60 -3.69 33.56
C VAL A 224 -9.51 -2.83 34.20
N THR A 225 -8.48 -2.50 33.47
CA THR A 225 -7.41 -1.59 33.86
C THR A 225 -7.42 -0.38 32.96
N GLY A 226 -7.49 0.81 33.53
CA GLY A 226 -7.40 2.09 32.84
C GLY A 226 -6.76 3.14 33.73
N ASP A 227 -6.54 4.32 33.19
CA ASP A 227 -6.18 5.47 33.98
C ASP A 227 -7.40 5.95 34.80
N ARG A 228 -7.15 6.86 35.78
CA ARG A 228 -8.22 7.42 36.61
C ARG A 228 -9.04 8.48 35.88
N CYS A 229 -9.40 8.23 34.63
CA CYS A 229 -10.28 9.09 33.85
C CYS A 229 -11.67 9.07 34.50
N ALA A 230 -12.20 10.24 34.88
CA ALA A 230 -13.49 10.38 35.55
C ALA A 230 -14.67 9.88 34.66
N GLY A 231 -14.45 9.74 33.36
CA GLY A 231 -15.45 9.19 32.41
C GLY A 231 -15.47 7.66 32.35
N LEU A 232 -14.39 6.98 32.79
CA LEU A 232 -14.28 5.52 32.79
C LEU A 232 -14.69 4.89 34.14
N VAL A 233 -14.55 5.64 35.25
CA VAL A 233 -14.94 5.26 36.59
C VAL A 233 -16.35 5.74 36.87
#